data_d1264de4a3e6aab41d5eff1521b6f813
#
_entry.id   d1264de4a3e6aab41d5eff1521b6f813
#
_cell.length_a   1.000
_cell.length_b   1.000
_cell.length_c   1.000
_cell.angle_alpha   90.00
_cell.angle_beta   90.00
_cell.angle_gamma   90.00
#
_symmetry.space_group_name_H-M   'P 1'
#
loop_
_entity.id
_entity.type
_entity.pdbx_description
1 polymer ?
#
loop_
_entity_poly.entity_id
_entity_poly.type
_entity_poly.pdbx_seq_one_letter_code
_entity_poly.pdbx_strand_id
1 'polypeptide(L)'
;MKKLLKYICLSMAAGFYLAACDKADEAYKDFVPQGEIIYPGKVDSLKVNPGKNRIELEWLLKTDSRIVKCRIYWNRKADSSDVTVQRTTGVDTVRTVLDAMTEGPYVFEVYTYNAQGDRSIRQEVNGDVYGEFYESNLINRILRSAVIDNDGNAKLQWDEADPRSPAVRLTYTDQDGVAQTLLVPSTESTTILNGAPQTGTMEFKTLYLPVPNAIDTFAAPVVKVNL
;
A
#
# COMPACT_ATOMS: atom_id res chain seq x y z
N MET A 1 83.37 14.64 -12.31
CA MET A 1 82.47 14.39 -13.44
C MET A 1 81.43 13.25 -13.18
N LYS A 2 81.82 12.09 -12.72
CA LYS A 2 80.91 10.96 -12.50
C LYS A 2 79.80 11.21 -11.46
N LYS A 3 80.02 12.01 -10.42
CA LYS A 3 79.02 12.35 -9.39
C LYS A 3 77.96 13.35 -9.92
N LEU A 4 78.43 14.34 -10.70
CA LEU A 4 77.49 15.34 -11.31
C LEU A 4 76.50 14.70 -12.30
N LEU A 5 76.97 13.73 -13.08
CA LEU A 5 76.17 12.99 -14.04
C LEU A 5 75.06 12.15 -13.35
N LYS A 6 75.40 11.57 -12.16
CA LYS A 6 74.40 10.84 -11.35
C LYS A 6 73.27 11.72 -10.83
N TYR A 7 73.56 12.92 -10.39
CA TYR A 7 72.56 13.88 -9.92
C TYR A 7 71.71 14.41 -11.05
N ILE A 8 72.28 14.63 -12.24
CA ILE A 8 71.52 15.02 -13.44
C ILE A 8 70.59 13.90 -13.89
N CYS A 9 71.03 12.64 -13.91
CA CYS A 9 70.16 11.50 -14.24
C CYS A 9 69.03 11.29 -13.19
N LEU A 10 69.34 11.50 -11.89
CA LEU A 10 68.34 11.35 -10.81
C LEU A 10 67.29 12.46 -10.86
N SER A 11 67.69 13.73 -11.15
CA SER A 11 66.72 14.83 -11.32
C SER A 11 65.88 14.69 -12.58
N MET A 12 66.39 14.13 -13.65
CA MET A 12 65.69 13.88 -14.89
C MET A 12 64.66 12.74 -14.74
N ALA A 13 65.02 11.68 -13.98
CA ALA A 13 64.09 10.59 -13.62
C ALA A 13 63.00 11.08 -12.70
N ALA A 14 63.24 11.92 -11.71
CA ALA A 14 62.24 12.52 -10.83
C ALA A 14 61.26 13.43 -11.60
N GLY A 15 61.75 14.15 -12.63
CA GLY A 15 60.88 14.99 -13.49
C GLY A 15 59.86 14.19 -14.33
N PHE A 16 60.23 12.96 -14.73
CA PHE A 16 59.33 12.08 -15.48
C PHE A 16 58.16 11.50 -14.64
N TYR A 17 58.35 11.35 -13.32
CA TYR A 17 57.29 10.87 -12.43
C TYR A 17 56.19 11.91 -12.13
N LEU A 18 56.46 13.21 -12.32
CA LEU A 18 55.53 14.27 -12.07
C LEU A 18 54.58 14.58 -13.27
N ALA A 19 54.94 14.09 -14.46
CA ALA A 19 54.12 14.34 -15.69
C ALA A 19 53.08 13.24 -15.98
N ALA A 20 52.97 12.20 -15.14
CA ALA A 20 52.09 11.04 -15.41
C ALA A 20 50.65 11.18 -14.92
N CYS A 21 50.30 12.25 -14.17
CA CYS A 21 48.95 12.36 -13.57
C CYS A 21 47.91 13.05 -14.43
N ASP A 22 48.28 13.78 -15.50
CA ASP A 22 47.31 14.59 -16.25
C ASP A 22 46.52 13.84 -17.33
N LYS A 23 46.88 12.61 -17.67
CA LYS A 23 46.25 11.87 -18.78
C LYS A 23 45.15 10.87 -18.35
N ALA A 24 45.02 10.59 -17.08
CA ALA A 24 44.00 9.67 -16.61
C ALA A 24 42.57 10.26 -16.75
N ASP A 25 42.42 11.57 -16.54
CA ASP A 25 41.13 12.26 -16.60
C ASP A 25 40.63 12.49 -18.04
N GLU A 26 41.54 12.60 -19.02
CA GLU A 26 41.12 12.80 -20.42
C GLU A 26 40.51 11.53 -21.05
N ALA A 27 40.97 10.34 -20.65
CA ALA A 27 40.44 9.08 -21.15
C ALA A 27 39.01 8.80 -20.67
N TYR A 28 38.55 9.44 -19.60
CA TYR A 28 37.20 9.31 -19.08
C TYR A 28 36.20 10.33 -19.62
N LYS A 29 36.66 11.47 -20.13
CA LYS A 29 35.77 12.57 -20.58
C LYS A 29 34.86 12.16 -21.71
N ASP A 30 35.30 11.26 -22.59
CA ASP A 30 34.48 10.76 -23.70
C ASP A 30 33.46 9.71 -23.27
N PHE A 31 33.57 9.13 -22.08
CA PHE A 31 32.69 8.12 -21.53
C PHE A 31 31.77 8.66 -20.43
N VAL A 32 32.02 9.86 -19.92
CA VAL A 32 31.12 10.53 -18.98
C VAL A 32 30.17 11.41 -19.79
N PRO A 33 28.87 11.09 -19.83
CA PRO A 33 27.89 11.98 -20.44
C PRO A 33 28.03 13.38 -19.83
N GLN A 34 27.87 14.41 -20.66
CA GLN A 34 28.09 15.80 -20.32
C GLN A 34 27.41 16.19 -18.99
N GLY A 35 28.22 16.33 -17.92
CA GLY A 35 27.81 16.81 -16.62
C GLY A 35 27.64 15.70 -15.56
N GLU A 36 27.73 16.09 -14.32
CA GLU A 36 27.46 15.24 -13.17
C GLU A 36 25.97 14.83 -13.18
N ILE A 37 25.67 13.53 -13.32
CA ILE A 37 24.31 13.02 -13.21
C ILE A 37 23.91 13.07 -11.73
N ILE A 38 23.12 14.04 -11.34
CA ILE A 38 22.61 14.17 -9.99
C ILE A 38 21.25 13.46 -9.94
N TYR A 39 21.25 12.22 -9.47
CA TYR A 39 20.02 11.44 -9.30
C TYR A 39 19.07 12.09 -8.28
N PRO A 40 17.77 12.17 -8.54
CA PRO A 40 16.80 12.62 -7.55
C PRO A 40 16.74 11.65 -6.37
N GLY A 41 16.34 12.16 -5.20
CA GLY A 41 16.15 11.36 -3.99
C GLY A 41 15.05 10.33 -4.20
N LYS A 42 15.26 9.09 -3.71
CA LYS A 42 14.22 8.04 -3.74
C LYS A 42 13.07 8.36 -2.81
N VAL A 43 11.94 7.67 -2.99
CA VAL A 43 10.83 7.68 -2.03
C VAL A 43 11.25 7.01 -0.71
N ASP A 44 10.66 7.45 0.39
CA ASP A 44 10.88 6.91 1.73
C ASP A 44 9.58 6.36 2.29
N SER A 45 9.67 5.39 3.22
CA SER A 45 8.51 4.83 3.94
C SER A 45 7.37 4.37 3.02
N LEU A 46 7.73 3.77 1.89
CA LEU A 46 6.76 3.23 0.93
C LEU A 46 5.92 2.14 1.59
N LYS A 47 4.59 2.29 1.54
CA LYS A 47 3.59 1.38 2.10
C LYS A 47 2.51 1.09 1.08
N VAL A 48 1.82 -0.03 1.29
CA VAL A 48 0.61 -0.41 0.57
C VAL A 48 -0.55 -0.58 1.55
N ASN A 49 -1.72 -0.13 1.15
CA ASN A 49 -2.98 -0.29 1.85
C ASN A 49 -3.94 -1.01 0.91
N PRO A 50 -4.21 -2.31 1.13
CA PRO A 50 -5.01 -3.10 0.21
C PRO A 50 -6.49 -2.73 0.24
N GLY A 51 -7.15 -2.93 -0.91
CA GLY A 51 -8.58 -2.72 -1.08
C GLY A 51 -9.21 -3.77 -1.98
N LYS A 52 -10.49 -3.55 -2.32
CA LYS A 52 -11.27 -4.42 -3.18
C LYS A 52 -11.02 -4.05 -4.64
N ASN A 53 -10.31 -4.92 -5.37
CA ASN A 53 -9.86 -4.70 -6.77
C ASN A 53 -9.11 -3.38 -6.95
N ARG A 54 -8.45 -2.91 -5.88
CA ARG A 54 -7.64 -1.70 -5.87
C ARG A 54 -6.62 -1.74 -4.74
N ILE A 55 -5.64 -0.86 -4.82
CA ILE A 55 -4.61 -0.72 -3.79
C ILE A 55 -4.19 0.74 -3.67
N GLU A 56 -4.03 1.23 -2.46
CA GLU A 56 -3.43 2.53 -2.22
C GLU A 56 -1.94 2.36 -1.92
N LEU A 57 -1.11 3.17 -2.57
CA LEU A 57 0.29 3.33 -2.22
C LEU A 57 0.48 4.68 -1.52
N GLU A 58 1.23 4.67 -0.42
CA GLU A 58 1.62 5.86 0.33
C GLU A 58 3.13 5.88 0.49
N TRP A 59 3.74 7.06 0.29
CA TRP A 59 5.17 7.27 0.55
C TRP A 59 5.48 8.70 0.95
N LEU A 60 6.69 8.89 1.45
CA LEU A 60 7.22 10.20 1.82
C LEU A 60 8.27 10.67 0.81
N LEU A 61 8.23 11.95 0.49
CA LEU A 61 9.30 12.68 -0.22
C LEU A 61 9.93 13.66 0.76
N LYS A 62 11.19 13.40 1.16
CA LYS A 62 11.85 14.17 2.23
C LYS A 62 12.49 15.46 1.73
N THR A 63 13.66 15.38 1.16
CA THR A 63 14.55 16.54 1.03
C THR A 63 14.79 17.06 -0.38
N ASP A 64 14.48 16.29 -1.42
CA ASP A 64 14.82 16.68 -2.79
C ASP A 64 13.67 17.47 -3.44
N SER A 65 13.84 18.78 -3.53
CA SER A 65 12.86 19.70 -4.15
C SER A 65 12.77 19.58 -5.68
N ARG A 66 13.70 18.87 -6.32
CA ARG A 66 13.75 18.72 -7.79
C ARG A 66 12.78 17.66 -8.32
N ILE A 67 12.21 16.85 -7.43
CA ILE A 67 11.26 15.81 -7.81
C ILE A 67 9.98 16.46 -8.32
N VAL A 68 9.60 16.15 -9.57
CA VAL A 68 8.37 16.65 -10.21
C VAL A 68 7.35 15.53 -10.45
N LYS A 69 7.81 14.26 -10.42
CA LYS A 69 6.98 13.12 -10.72
C LYS A 69 7.49 11.87 -10.02
N CYS A 70 6.54 11.01 -9.62
CA CYS A 70 6.81 9.62 -9.27
C CYS A 70 6.19 8.71 -10.33
N ARG A 71 6.84 7.60 -10.65
CA ARG A 71 6.28 6.54 -11.48
C ARG A 71 6.30 5.23 -10.73
N ILE A 72 5.16 4.59 -10.72
CA ILE A 72 4.91 3.28 -10.13
C ILE A 72 4.88 2.27 -11.25
N TYR A 73 5.59 1.16 -11.09
CA TYR A 73 5.51 0.02 -12.00
C TYR A 73 5.05 -1.21 -11.24
N TRP A 74 4.31 -2.08 -11.94
CA TRP A 74 3.94 -3.41 -11.47
C TRP A 74 3.93 -4.41 -12.64
N ASN A 75 3.55 -5.65 -12.42
CA ASN A 75 3.53 -6.72 -13.44
C ASN A 75 4.85 -6.81 -14.22
N ARG A 76 5.99 -6.83 -13.50
CA ARG A 76 7.34 -6.82 -14.12
C ARG A 76 7.56 -5.64 -15.06
N LYS A 77 7.00 -4.48 -14.71
CA LYS A 77 7.03 -3.22 -15.48
C LYS A 77 6.20 -3.22 -16.77
N ALA A 78 5.33 -4.21 -16.97
CA ALA A 78 4.37 -4.20 -18.06
C ALA A 78 3.34 -3.07 -17.89
N ASP A 79 3.00 -2.76 -16.64
CA ASP A 79 2.07 -1.71 -16.29
C ASP A 79 2.76 -0.60 -15.51
N SER A 80 2.26 0.63 -15.65
CA SER A 80 2.76 1.77 -14.91
C SER A 80 1.72 2.87 -14.72
N SER A 81 1.90 3.68 -13.67
CA SER A 81 1.13 4.89 -13.40
C SER A 81 2.05 6.03 -12.99
N ASP A 82 1.75 7.24 -13.46
CA ASP A 82 2.48 8.46 -13.11
C ASP A 82 1.71 9.29 -12.10
N VAL A 83 2.41 9.77 -11.09
CA VAL A 83 1.91 10.70 -10.08
C VAL A 83 2.70 11.99 -10.16
N THR A 84 2.07 13.07 -10.60
CA THR A 84 2.68 14.41 -10.58
C THR A 84 2.79 14.91 -9.15
N VAL A 85 3.94 15.48 -8.81
CA VAL A 85 4.24 15.94 -7.45
C VAL A 85 4.52 17.43 -7.47
N GLN A 86 3.90 18.15 -6.54
CA GLN A 86 4.24 19.54 -6.21
C GLN A 86 4.96 19.52 -4.85
N ARG A 87 6.27 19.77 -4.89
CA ARG A 87 7.10 19.74 -3.69
C ARG A 87 6.88 20.97 -2.82
N THR A 88 6.81 20.75 -1.50
CA THR A 88 6.88 21.80 -0.49
C THR A 88 8.31 21.94 0.05
N THR A 89 8.52 22.82 1.03
CA THR A 89 9.82 22.98 1.69
C THR A 89 10.09 21.87 2.74
N GLY A 90 9.10 21.04 3.04
CA GLY A 90 9.19 20.00 4.08
C GLY A 90 9.12 18.58 3.51
N VAL A 91 8.61 17.69 4.38
CA VAL A 91 8.30 16.30 4.01
C VAL A 91 6.90 16.27 3.43
N ASP A 92 6.76 15.80 2.19
CA ASP A 92 5.47 15.60 1.55
C ASP A 92 5.05 14.15 1.63
N THR A 93 3.81 13.91 2.02
CA THR A 93 3.16 12.61 1.93
C THR A 93 2.39 12.53 0.62
N VAL A 94 2.73 11.55 -0.19
CA VAL A 94 2.05 11.27 -1.47
C VAL A 94 1.22 10.00 -1.31
N ARG A 95 -0.04 10.06 -1.77
CA ARG A 95 -0.95 8.92 -1.84
C ARG A 95 -1.53 8.81 -3.22
N THR A 96 -1.68 7.57 -3.68
CA THR A 96 -2.36 7.28 -4.95
C THR A 96 -3.04 5.93 -4.86
N VAL A 97 -4.20 5.83 -5.51
CA VAL A 97 -4.93 4.57 -5.61
C VAL A 97 -4.77 4.03 -7.04
N LEU A 98 -4.44 2.76 -7.15
CA LEU A 98 -4.48 2.02 -8.40
C LEU A 98 -5.78 1.22 -8.39
N ASP A 99 -6.72 1.59 -9.26
CA ASP A 99 -8.04 0.97 -9.39
C ASP A 99 -8.05 -0.13 -10.45
N ALA A 100 -9.13 -0.91 -10.49
CA ALA A 100 -9.39 -1.96 -11.46
C ALA A 100 -8.27 -3.03 -11.55
N MET A 101 -7.65 -3.33 -10.41
CA MET A 101 -6.63 -4.35 -10.31
C MET A 101 -7.26 -5.74 -10.14
N THR A 102 -6.64 -6.73 -10.74
CA THR A 102 -7.02 -8.14 -10.53
C THR A 102 -6.61 -8.57 -9.12
N GLU A 103 -7.41 -9.41 -8.48
CA GLU A 103 -7.09 -10.00 -7.19
C GLU A 103 -5.82 -10.83 -7.26
N GLY A 104 -4.92 -10.66 -6.30
CA GLY A 104 -3.65 -11.40 -6.21
C GLY A 104 -2.50 -10.57 -5.64
N PRO A 105 -1.31 -11.20 -5.54
CA PRO A 105 -0.10 -10.55 -5.04
C PRO A 105 0.58 -9.71 -6.11
N TYR A 106 1.13 -8.57 -5.69
CA TYR A 106 1.86 -7.64 -6.53
C TYR A 106 3.17 -7.20 -5.90
N VAL A 107 4.11 -6.86 -6.76
CA VAL A 107 5.33 -6.15 -6.41
C VAL A 107 5.29 -4.79 -7.10
N PHE A 108 5.34 -3.73 -6.33
CA PHE A 108 5.35 -2.36 -6.82
C PHE A 108 6.75 -1.78 -6.73
N GLU A 109 7.22 -1.19 -7.83
CA GLU A 109 8.47 -0.46 -7.90
C GLU A 109 8.17 1.02 -8.09
N VAL A 110 8.69 1.88 -7.22
CA VAL A 110 8.48 3.33 -7.31
C VAL A 110 9.82 4.04 -7.58
N TYR A 111 9.78 4.94 -8.55
CA TYR A 111 10.89 5.81 -8.93
C TYR A 111 10.43 7.26 -8.88
N THR A 112 11.30 8.15 -8.45
CA THR A 112 11.10 9.60 -8.60
C THR A 112 11.81 10.09 -9.85
N TYR A 113 11.32 11.19 -10.40
CA TYR A 113 11.91 11.86 -11.57
C TYR A 113 12.05 13.36 -11.33
N ASN A 114 13.14 13.95 -11.83
CA ASN A 114 13.31 15.38 -11.92
C ASN A 114 12.78 15.92 -13.27
N ALA A 115 12.86 17.25 -13.47
CA ALA A 115 12.41 17.89 -14.70
C ALA A 115 13.26 17.52 -15.94
N GLN A 116 14.50 17.08 -15.74
CA GLN A 116 15.41 16.64 -16.79
C GLN A 116 15.15 15.20 -17.25
N GLY A 117 14.34 14.45 -16.48
CA GLY A 117 14.03 13.06 -16.77
C GLY A 117 14.96 12.05 -16.08
N ASP A 118 15.90 12.53 -15.25
CA ASP A 118 16.73 11.64 -14.44
C ASP A 118 15.86 10.97 -13.38
N ARG A 119 16.14 9.70 -13.11
CA ARG A 119 15.36 8.90 -12.15
C ARG A 119 16.18 8.50 -10.93
N SER A 120 15.49 8.32 -9.80
CA SER A 120 16.09 7.77 -8.58
C SER A 120 16.45 6.29 -8.73
N ILE A 121 17.11 5.77 -7.70
CA ILE A 121 17.15 4.33 -7.45
C ILE A 121 15.75 3.82 -7.09
N ARG A 122 15.53 2.54 -7.36
CA ARG A 122 14.26 1.83 -7.08
C ARG A 122 13.96 1.77 -5.59
N GLN A 123 12.68 1.97 -5.25
CA GLN A 123 12.10 1.54 -3.98
C GLN A 123 10.99 0.53 -4.29
N GLU A 124 10.94 -0.54 -3.51
CA GLU A 124 10.05 -1.67 -3.77
C GLU A 124 9.20 -2.00 -2.54
N VAL A 125 7.96 -2.46 -2.78
CA VAL A 125 7.06 -2.95 -1.75
C VAL A 125 6.16 -4.06 -2.32
N ASN A 126 5.87 -5.06 -1.51
CA ASN A 126 4.91 -6.12 -1.83
C ASN A 126 3.54 -5.75 -1.26
N GLY A 127 2.47 -6.14 -1.95
CA GLY A 127 1.11 -5.96 -1.50
C GLY A 127 0.15 -6.91 -2.18
N ASP A 128 -0.98 -7.17 -1.52
CA ASP A 128 -2.04 -8.00 -2.05
C ASP A 128 -3.24 -7.12 -2.42
N VAL A 129 -3.87 -7.44 -3.55
CA VAL A 129 -5.19 -6.91 -3.93
C VAL A 129 -6.21 -8.00 -3.62
N TYR A 130 -7.22 -7.66 -2.86
CA TYR A 130 -8.33 -8.56 -2.53
C TYR A 130 -9.51 -8.32 -3.46
N GLY A 131 -10.38 -9.33 -3.63
CA GLY A 131 -11.53 -9.25 -4.51
C GLY A 131 -12.61 -10.25 -4.20
N GLU A 132 -13.31 -10.73 -5.23
CA GLU A 132 -14.43 -11.64 -5.08
C GLU A 132 -14.04 -13.02 -4.60
N PHE A 133 -12.85 -13.50 -4.98
CA PHE A 133 -12.35 -14.80 -4.51
C PHE A 133 -12.13 -14.75 -2.99
N TYR A 134 -11.51 -13.70 -2.48
CA TYR A 134 -11.35 -13.50 -1.04
C TYR A 134 -12.72 -13.47 -0.34
N GLU A 135 -13.68 -12.66 -0.81
CA GLU A 135 -15.02 -12.53 -0.21
C GLU A 135 -15.78 -13.86 -0.19
N SER A 136 -15.73 -14.63 -1.28
CA SER A 136 -16.44 -15.90 -1.39
C SER A 136 -15.96 -16.97 -0.41
N ASN A 137 -14.73 -16.83 0.11
CA ASN A 137 -14.13 -17.74 1.08
C ASN A 137 -14.28 -17.25 2.54
N LEU A 138 -14.88 -16.08 2.76
CA LEU A 138 -15.13 -15.59 4.11
C LEU A 138 -16.28 -16.35 4.76
N ILE A 139 -16.13 -16.64 6.05
CA ILE A 139 -17.12 -17.39 6.85
C ILE A 139 -17.83 -16.42 7.78
N ASN A 140 -19.13 -16.52 7.87
CA ASN A 140 -19.90 -15.71 8.79
C ASN A 140 -19.64 -16.11 10.26
N ARG A 141 -19.71 -15.11 11.15
CA ARG A 141 -19.75 -15.33 12.59
C ARG A 141 -20.91 -16.26 12.92
N ILE A 142 -20.70 -17.20 13.80
CA ILE A 142 -21.74 -18.15 14.16
C ILE A 142 -22.80 -17.46 15.02
N LEU A 143 -24.03 -17.53 14.59
CA LEU A 143 -25.20 -17.18 15.37
C LEU A 143 -25.67 -18.45 16.12
N ARG A 144 -25.50 -18.49 17.44
CA ARG A 144 -25.89 -19.61 18.28
C ARG A 144 -27.38 -19.75 18.43
N SER A 145 -28.06 -18.63 18.63
CA SER A 145 -29.51 -18.59 18.79
C SER A 145 -30.10 -17.26 18.37
N ALA A 146 -31.32 -17.32 17.88
CA ALA A 146 -32.22 -16.18 17.66
C ALA A 146 -33.54 -16.56 18.28
N VAL A 147 -33.94 -15.87 19.35
CA VAL A 147 -35.13 -16.20 20.13
C VAL A 147 -35.94 -14.92 20.40
N ILE A 148 -37.24 -14.99 20.18
CA ILE A 148 -38.16 -13.90 20.58
C ILE A 148 -38.42 -14.02 22.09
N ASP A 149 -38.17 -12.95 22.84
CA ASP A 149 -38.45 -12.88 24.27
C ASP A 149 -39.92 -12.58 24.56
N ASN A 150 -40.26 -12.58 25.85
CA ASN A 150 -41.65 -12.30 26.29
C ASN A 150 -42.11 -10.86 25.98
N ASP A 151 -41.20 -9.95 25.75
CA ASP A 151 -41.45 -8.53 25.43
C ASP A 151 -41.58 -8.30 23.92
N GLY A 152 -41.41 -9.36 23.13
CA GLY A 152 -41.46 -9.29 21.65
C GLY A 152 -40.19 -8.82 20.97
N ASN A 153 -39.05 -8.86 21.67
CA ASN A 153 -37.77 -8.52 21.09
C ASN A 153 -37.02 -9.79 20.65
N ALA A 154 -36.29 -9.70 19.55
CA ALA A 154 -35.43 -10.79 19.14
C ALA A 154 -34.07 -10.68 19.86
N LYS A 155 -33.72 -11.70 20.65
CA LYS A 155 -32.43 -11.84 21.32
C LYS A 155 -31.56 -12.77 20.50
N LEU A 156 -30.44 -12.22 20.01
CA LEU A 156 -29.44 -12.93 19.22
C LEU A 156 -28.22 -13.22 20.10
N GLN A 157 -27.70 -14.45 20.04
CA GLN A 157 -26.46 -14.84 20.72
C GLN A 157 -25.42 -15.24 19.69
N TRP A 158 -24.25 -14.64 19.80
CA TRP A 158 -23.13 -14.83 18.88
C TRP A 158 -22.00 -15.60 19.54
N ASP A 159 -21.31 -16.41 18.75
CA ASP A 159 -20.01 -16.96 19.11
C ASP A 159 -18.92 -15.89 19.06
N GLU A 160 -17.72 -16.30 19.47
CA GLU A 160 -16.52 -15.46 19.34
C GLU A 160 -16.32 -15.05 17.87
N ALA A 161 -15.92 -13.81 17.67
CA ALA A 161 -15.68 -13.27 16.33
C ALA A 161 -14.23 -13.56 15.88
N ASP A 162 -14.03 -13.70 14.58
CA ASP A 162 -12.67 -13.68 13.98
C ASP A 162 -12.00 -12.33 14.32
N PRO A 163 -10.72 -12.32 14.74
CA PRO A 163 -10.00 -11.08 15.06
C PRO A 163 -9.93 -10.05 13.93
N ARG A 164 -10.08 -10.49 12.67
CA ARG A 164 -10.13 -9.61 11.49
C ARG A 164 -11.52 -9.02 11.25
N SER A 165 -12.53 -9.43 12.01
CA SER A 165 -13.90 -8.97 11.84
C SER A 165 -14.19 -7.79 12.77
N PRO A 166 -14.45 -6.58 12.26
CA PRO A 166 -14.87 -5.46 13.08
C PRO A 166 -16.32 -5.56 13.53
N ALA A 167 -17.20 -6.14 12.71
CA ALA A 167 -18.64 -6.19 12.99
C ALA A 167 -19.38 -7.21 12.12
N VAL A 168 -20.63 -7.49 12.50
CA VAL A 168 -21.66 -8.13 11.67
C VAL A 168 -22.62 -7.05 11.21
N ARG A 169 -22.92 -6.99 9.91
CA ARG A 169 -24.03 -6.19 9.38
C ARG A 169 -25.28 -7.06 9.33
N LEU A 170 -26.30 -6.62 10.03
CA LEU A 170 -27.56 -7.31 10.15
C LEU A 170 -28.68 -6.43 9.55
N THR A 171 -29.58 -7.03 8.77
CA THR A 171 -30.75 -6.37 8.20
C THR A 171 -32.00 -7.18 8.49
N TYR A 172 -33.08 -6.52 8.92
CA TYR A 172 -34.36 -7.13 9.20
C TYR A 172 -35.48 -6.11 8.93
N THR A 173 -36.71 -6.57 8.80
CA THR A 173 -37.87 -5.70 8.75
C THR A 173 -38.54 -5.73 10.13
N ASP A 174 -38.78 -4.57 10.72
CA ASP A 174 -39.43 -4.49 12.02
C ASP A 174 -40.94 -4.75 11.96
N GLN A 175 -41.63 -4.74 13.11
CA GLN A 175 -43.06 -4.98 13.20
C GLN A 175 -43.90 -3.91 12.48
N ASP A 176 -43.36 -2.73 12.24
CA ASP A 176 -44.01 -1.64 11.50
C ASP A 176 -43.76 -1.73 9.99
N GLY A 177 -43.06 -2.77 9.53
CA GLY A 177 -42.74 -3.00 8.12
C GLY A 177 -41.55 -2.17 7.61
N VAL A 178 -40.80 -1.56 8.51
CA VAL A 178 -39.62 -0.73 8.14
C VAL A 178 -38.34 -1.56 8.12
N ALA A 179 -37.58 -1.43 7.04
CA ALA A 179 -36.28 -2.10 6.94
C ALA A 179 -35.25 -1.44 7.87
N GLN A 180 -34.68 -2.23 8.73
CA GLN A 180 -33.65 -1.83 9.70
C GLN A 180 -32.29 -2.41 9.31
N THR A 181 -31.22 -1.64 9.53
CA THR A 181 -29.84 -2.10 9.37
C THR A 181 -29.06 -1.79 10.65
N LEU A 182 -28.43 -2.80 11.22
CA LEU A 182 -27.64 -2.69 12.44
C LEU A 182 -26.21 -3.19 12.18
N LEU A 183 -25.22 -2.49 12.72
CA LEU A 183 -23.85 -2.98 12.84
C LEU A 183 -23.63 -3.49 14.26
N VAL A 184 -23.45 -4.79 14.38
CA VAL A 184 -23.15 -5.46 15.65
C VAL A 184 -21.64 -5.56 15.80
N PRO A 185 -21.02 -4.85 16.74
CA PRO A 185 -19.58 -4.92 17.00
C PRO A 185 -19.13 -6.35 17.32
N SER A 186 -17.92 -6.71 16.92
CA SER A 186 -17.36 -8.04 17.17
C SER A 186 -17.19 -8.35 18.66
N THR A 187 -17.12 -7.31 19.51
CA THR A 187 -17.04 -7.44 20.96
C THR A 187 -18.35 -7.80 21.66
N GLU A 188 -19.50 -7.64 20.95
CA GLU A 188 -20.80 -7.99 21.52
C GLU A 188 -21.07 -9.49 21.31
N SER A 189 -21.44 -10.19 22.39
CA SER A 189 -21.88 -11.59 22.36
C SER A 189 -23.41 -11.72 22.31
N THR A 190 -24.15 -10.66 22.61
CA THR A 190 -25.61 -10.63 22.61
C THR A 190 -26.11 -9.34 21.99
N THR A 191 -27.06 -9.45 21.06
CA THR A 191 -27.73 -8.31 20.41
C THR A 191 -29.23 -8.43 20.63
N ILE A 192 -29.89 -7.33 20.97
CA ILE A 192 -31.34 -7.25 21.15
C ILE A 192 -31.92 -6.40 20.00
N LEU A 193 -32.82 -6.97 19.23
CA LEU A 193 -33.57 -6.28 18.19
C LEU A 193 -34.93 -5.90 18.76
N ASN A 194 -35.11 -4.64 19.12
CA ASN A 194 -36.39 -4.12 19.63
C ASN A 194 -37.38 -4.05 18.49
N GLY A 195 -38.65 -4.48 18.76
CA GLY A 195 -39.68 -4.46 17.76
C GLY A 195 -39.43 -5.37 16.57
N ALA A 196 -38.69 -6.45 16.76
CA ALA A 196 -38.54 -7.47 15.72
C ALA A 196 -39.90 -8.15 15.44
N PRO A 197 -40.17 -8.56 14.19
CA PRO A 197 -41.40 -9.28 13.89
C PRO A 197 -41.40 -10.63 14.63
N GLN A 198 -42.58 -11.05 15.12
CA GLN A 198 -42.73 -12.34 15.81
C GLN A 198 -42.45 -13.54 14.87
N THR A 199 -42.60 -13.32 13.58
CA THR A 199 -42.27 -14.25 12.52
C THR A 199 -41.66 -13.46 11.38
N GLY A 200 -40.48 -13.83 10.91
CA GLY A 200 -39.84 -13.13 9.83
C GLY A 200 -38.47 -13.69 9.51
N THR A 201 -37.83 -13.06 8.56
CA THR A 201 -36.45 -13.39 8.21
C THR A 201 -35.55 -12.20 8.49
N MET A 202 -34.39 -12.47 9.03
CA MET A 202 -33.30 -11.52 9.06
C MET A 202 -32.16 -12.01 8.16
N GLU A 203 -31.39 -11.08 7.67
CA GLU A 203 -30.19 -11.38 6.91
C GLU A 203 -28.97 -10.80 7.65
N PHE A 204 -27.86 -11.52 7.63
CA PHE A 204 -26.64 -10.96 8.16
C PHE A 204 -25.43 -11.39 7.34
N LYS A 205 -24.38 -10.59 7.46
CA LYS A 205 -23.05 -10.87 6.91
C LYS A 205 -21.98 -10.30 7.80
N THR A 206 -20.95 -11.08 8.02
CA THR A 206 -19.79 -10.66 8.77
C THR A 206 -18.89 -9.79 7.91
N LEU A 207 -18.45 -8.67 8.45
CA LEU A 207 -17.52 -7.76 7.80
C LEU A 207 -16.10 -8.09 8.20
N TYR A 208 -15.16 -7.88 7.27
CA TYR A 208 -13.75 -8.21 7.47
C TYR A 208 -12.83 -7.11 6.97
N LEU A 209 -11.71 -6.94 7.67
CA LEU A 209 -10.54 -6.23 7.21
C LEU A 209 -9.43 -7.27 7.05
N PRO A 210 -8.94 -7.57 5.82
CA PRO A 210 -7.90 -8.58 5.63
C PRO A 210 -6.62 -8.26 6.40
N VAL A 211 -6.32 -6.96 6.50
CA VAL A 211 -5.25 -6.38 7.33
C VAL A 211 -5.74 -5.07 7.96
N PRO A 212 -5.13 -4.61 9.07
CA PRO A 212 -5.61 -3.42 9.79
C PRO A 212 -5.61 -2.13 8.96
N ASN A 213 -4.74 -2.02 7.96
CA ASN A 213 -4.62 -0.87 7.08
C ASN A 213 -5.36 -1.04 5.73
N ALA A 214 -6.27 -2.01 5.62
CA ALA A 214 -7.10 -2.15 4.44
C ALA A 214 -8.00 -0.92 4.25
N ILE A 215 -8.10 -0.43 3.00
CA ILE A 215 -8.92 0.74 2.65
C ILE A 215 -10.38 0.38 2.38
N ASP A 216 -10.68 -0.91 2.27
CA ASP A 216 -12.03 -1.42 2.06
C ASP A 216 -12.38 -2.51 3.06
N THR A 217 -13.67 -2.57 3.40
CA THR A 217 -14.26 -3.64 4.19
C THR A 217 -14.84 -4.69 3.27
N PHE A 218 -14.54 -5.94 3.54
CA PHE A 218 -15.01 -7.12 2.80
C PHE A 218 -16.15 -7.79 3.58
N ALA A 219 -17.03 -8.50 2.88
CA ALA A 219 -18.17 -9.13 3.52
C ALA A 219 -18.28 -10.61 3.16
N ALA A 220 -18.53 -11.44 4.16
CA ALA A 220 -18.91 -12.83 3.93
C ALA A 220 -20.24 -12.91 3.15
N PRO A 221 -20.53 -14.03 2.48
CA PRO A 221 -21.80 -14.26 1.83
C PRO A 221 -22.98 -14.07 2.80
N VAL A 222 -24.10 -13.53 2.30
CA VAL A 222 -25.29 -13.28 3.13
C VAL A 222 -25.88 -14.59 3.65
N VAL A 223 -26.20 -14.62 4.94
CA VAL A 223 -26.94 -15.71 5.58
C VAL A 223 -28.34 -15.22 5.94
N LYS A 224 -29.37 -16.03 5.64
CA LYS A 224 -30.74 -15.79 6.04
C LYS A 224 -31.11 -16.67 7.23
N VAL A 225 -31.76 -16.09 8.20
CA VAL A 225 -32.22 -16.77 9.43
C VAL A 225 -33.69 -16.44 9.67
N ASN A 226 -34.46 -17.44 10.03
CA ASN A 226 -35.84 -17.24 10.50
C ASN A 226 -35.84 -16.87 11.98
N LEU A 227 -36.65 -15.89 12.34
CA LEU A 227 -36.92 -15.47 13.71
C LEU A 227 -38.09 -16.25 14.29
#